data_ee8d5ef8a1b8e193a6bde779dab93fa9
#
_entry.id   ee8d5ef8a1b8e193a6bde779dab93fa9
#
_cell.length_a   1.000
_cell.length_b   1.000
_cell.length_c   1.000
_cell.angle_alpha   90.00
_cell.angle_beta   90.00
_cell.angle_gamma   90.00
#
_symmetry.space_group_name_H-M   'P 1'
#
loop_
_entity.id
_entity.type
_entity.pdbx_description
1 polymer ?
#
loop_
_entity_poly.entity_id
_entity_poly.type
_entity_poly.pdbx_seq_one_letter_code
_entity_poly.pdbx_strand_id
1 'polypeptide(L)'
;MADQVRSDDGHGLVLVRRSPAAVTRWLRRGLVSVTVAPLGTWTGVTLADDRARSVAPYDIGLEVLAARPAPWRARPTIGLFDVHGRAAVTVQPTGPRAAIHWLVWEPRRGVVATPQLPRLHLPMLLAAAGAQGRVREEALADVLRSGQGSPLDLLVTVLGLLGLPGHDLLVRGDAPGASDVEPSVRGIVAFDRLMAEEATHRAETADDSGGRR
;
A
#
# COMPACT_ATOMS: atom_id res chain seq x y z
N MET A 1 -20.89 -20.60 18.99
CA MET A 1 -19.58 -21.03 18.50
C MET A 1 -19.67 -20.86 16.99
N ALA A 2 -19.46 -19.60 16.52
CA ALA A 2 -19.42 -19.27 15.11
C ALA A 2 -17.93 -19.08 14.78
N ASP A 3 -17.37 -20.10 14.15
CA ASP A 3 -16.05 -20.11 13.58
C ASP A 3 -16.05 -19.10 12.43
N GLN A 4 -15.51 -17.93 12.69
CA GLN A 4 -15.38 -16.87 11.70
C GLN A 4 -14.25 -17.30 10.79
N VAL A 5 -14.60 -17.99 9.71
CA VAL A 5 -13.73 -18.14 8.55
C VAL A 5 -13.38 -16.73 8.12
N ARG A 6 -12.27 -16.20 8.64
CA ARG A 6 -11.60 -15.05 8.05
C ARG A 6 -11.20 -15.51 6.66
N SER A 7 -11.85 -14.96 5.68
CA SER A 7 -11.46 -15.02 4.28
C SER A 7 -9.95 -14.73 4.21
N ASP A 8 -9.31 -15.25 3.20
CA ASP A 8 -7.87 -15.10 2.90
C ASP A 8 -7.53 -13.62 2.55
N ASP A 9 -7.93 -12.73 3.44
CA ASP A 9 -7.93 -11.28 3.28
C ASP A 9 -6.53 -10.79 3.59
N GLY A 10 -5.86 -10.29 2.57
CA GLY A 10 -4.48 -9.83 2.66
C GLY A 10 -4.31 -8.74 3.74
N HIS A 11 -3.15 -8.72 4.37
CA HIS A 11 -2.79 -7.72 5.38
C HIS A 11 -2.14 -6.51 4.73
N GLY A 12 -2.46 -5.31 5.20
CA GLY A 12 -1.87 -4.10 4.64
C GLY A 12 -1.72 -2.99 5.65
N LEU A 13 -0.56 -2.33 5.62
CA LEU A 13 -0.25 -1.17 6.45
C LEU A 13 0.42 -0.09 5.61
N VAL A 14 -0.12 1.11 5.64
CA VAL A 14 0.55 2.31 5.12
C VAL A 14 0.96 3.22 6.28
N LEU A 15 2.23 3.54 6.36
CA LEU A 15 2.78 4.46 7.34
C LEU A 15 3.04 5.82 6.70
N VAL A 16 2.53 6.87 7.35
CA VAL A 16 2.61 8.26 6.87
C VAL A 16 3.11 9.16 7.99
N ARG A 17 4.14 9.98 7.75
CA ARG A 17 4.64 10.95 8.76
C ARG A 17 3.79 12.22 8.78
N ARG A 18 2.51 12.09 9.12
CA ARG A 18 1.55 13.21 9.22
C ARG A 18 0.54 12.94 10.33
N SER A 19 -0.13 14.00 10.77
CA SER A 19 -1.22 13.85 11.74
C SER A 19 -2.37 13.03 11.18
N PRO A 20 -3.09 12.26 12.01
CA PRO A 20 -4.24 11.48 11.60
C PRO A 20 -5.29 12.31 10.83
N ALA A 21 -5.56 13.54 11.25
CA ALA A 21 -6.49 14.43 10.57
C ALA A 21 -6.10 14.78 9.12
N ALA A 22 -4.79 14.95 8.86
CA ALA A 22 -4.30 15.21 7.51
C ALA A 22 -4.38 13.96 6.62
N VAL A 23 -4.09 12.78 7.19
CA VAL A 23 -4.20 11.49 6.52
C VAL A 23 -5.66 11.16 6.21
N THR A 24 -6.57 11.33 7.17
CA THR A 24 -8.02 11.15 6.97
C THR A 24 -8.55 12.03 5.82
N ARG A 25 -8.14 13.29 5.76
CA ARG A 25 -8.58 14.20 4.67
C ARG A 25 -8.12 13.70 3.29
N TRP A 26 -6.93 13.11 3.20
CA TRP A 26 -6.44 12.51 1.97
C TRP A 26 -7.21 11.24 1.62
N LEU A 27 -7.45 10.35 2.60
CA LEU A 27 -8.09 9.06 2.39
C LEU A 27 -9.58 9.17 2.02
N ARG A 28 -10.30 10.17 2.56
CA ARG A 28 -11.69 10.46 2.16
C ARG A 28 -11.89 10.71 0.66
N ARG A 29 -10.83 11.04 -0.08
CA ARG A 29 -10.86 11.19 -1.54
C ARG A 29 -10.55 9.88 -2.28
N GLY A 30 -10.47 8.78 -1.55
CA GLY A 30 -10.18 7.45 -2.09
C GLY A 30 -11.42 6.65 -2.44
N LEU A 31 -11.17 5.35 -2.65
CA LEU A 31 -12.19 4.37 -3.01
C LEU A 31 -12.36 3.29 -1.94
N VAL A 32 -11.53 3.29 -0.89
CA VAL A 32 -11.50 2.23 0.13
C VAL A 32 -11.83 2.78 1.51
N SER A 33 -12.59 2.02 2.27
CA SER A 33 -12.79 2.23 3.69
C SER A 33 -11.54 1.80 4.44
N VAL A 34 -11.05 2.64 5.33
CA VAL A 34 -9.77 2.39 6.01
C VAL A 34 -9.88 2.71 7.49
N THR A 35 -9.06 2.03 8.29
CA THR A 35 -8.81 2.36 9.69
C THR A 35 -7.55 3.20 9.80
N VAL A 36 -7.63 4.33 10.47
CA VAL A 36 -6.53 5.28 10.69
C VAL A 36 -6.17 5.32 12.16
N ALA A 37 -4.92 5.06 12.50
CA ALA A 37 -4.45 5.04 13.88
C ALA A 37 -3.24 5.97 14.10
N PRO A 38 -3.19 6.71 15.23
CA PRO A 38 -2.01 7.46 15.64
C PRO A 38 -0.94 6.49 16.15
N LEU A 39 0.28 6.57 15.61
CA LEU A 39 1.41 5.71 15.96
C LEU A 39 2.64 6.57 16.32
N GLY A 40 2.51 7.46 17.28
CA GLY A 40 3.55 8.40 17.67
C GLY A 40 3.80 9.45 16.60
N THR A 41 4.99 9.45 15.98
CA THR A 41 5.34 10.37 14.87
C THR A 41 4.77 9.93 13.53
N TRP A 42 4.19 8.73 13.46
CA TRP A 42 3.54 8.16 12.29
C TRP A 42 2.02 8.11 12.47
N THR A 43 1.33 8.05 11.36
CA THR A 43 -0.07 7.62 11.28
C THR A 43 -0.08 6.33 10.46
N GLY A 44 -0.65 5.28 11.04
CA GLY A 44 -0.89 4.01 10.36
C GLY A 44 -2.26 4.01 9.69
N VAL A 45 -2.32 3.33 8.55
CA VAL A 45 -3.55 3.11 7.78
C VAL A 45 -3.62 1.66 7.37
N THR A 46 -4.74 1.00 7.65
CA THR A 46 -5.06 -0.34 7.16
C THR A 46 -6.47 -0.34 6.55
N LEU A 47 -6.85 -1.42 5.88
CA LEU A 47 -8.22 -1.57 5.40
C LEU A 47 -9.21 -1.79 6.54
N ALA A 48 -10.37 -1.15 6.47
CA ALA A 48 -11.54 -1.45 7.29
C ALA A 48 -12.50 -2.42 6.57
N ASP A 49 -12.44 -2.47 5.22
CA ASP A 49 -13.26 -3.32 4.35
C ASP A 49 -12.40 -3.76 3.15
N ASP A 50 -12.47 -5.02 2.76
CA ASP A 50 -11.64 -5.61 1.71
C ASP A 50 -12.02 -5.14 0.31
N ARG A 51 -13.23 -4.62 0.16
CA ARG A 51 -13.75 -4.15 -1.12
C ARG A 51 -13.58 -2.66 -1.31
N ALA A 52 -13.06 -2.28 -2.47
CA ALA A 52 -13.11 -0.89 -2.90
C ALA A 52 -14.52 -0.52 -3.38
N ARG A 53 -14.86 0.76 -3.27
CA ARG A 53 -16.12 1.33 -3.76
C ARG A 53 -16.03 1.62 -5.27
N SER A 54 -15.62 0.62 -6.04
CA SER A 54 -15.48 0.70 -7.50
C SER A 54 -15.67 -0.67 -8.13
N VAL A 55 -15.70 -0.73 -9.46
CA VAL A 55 -15.79 -1.97 -10.25
C VAL A 55 -14.39 -2.44 -10.67
N ALA A 56 -14.28 -3.71 -11.09
CA ALA A 56 -13.02 -4.26 -11.61
C ALA A 56 -12.42 -3.38 -12.72
N PRO A 57 -11.12 -3.20 -12.75
CA PRO A 57 -10.08 -3.85 -11.94
C PRO A 57 -9.77 -3.12 -10.61
N TYR A 58 -10.58 -2.20 -10.16
CA TYR A 58 -10.36 -1.37 -8.96
C TYR A 58 -11.28 -1.76 -7.79
N ASP A 59 -11.71 -3.02 -7.72
CA ASP A 59 -12.62 -3.56 -6.72
C ASP A 59 -11.90 -4.21 -5.53
N ILE A 60 -10.60 -4.54 -5.66
CA ILE A 60 -9.78 -5.11 -4.59
C ILE A 60 -9.19 -3.99 -3.74
N GLY A 61 -9.69 -3.85 -2.49
CA GLY A 61 -9.36 -2.74 -1.60
C GLY A 61 -7.86 -2.62 -1.33
N LEU A 62 -7.18 -3.75 -1.09
CA LEU A 62 -5.76 -3.77 -0.76
C LEU A 62 -4.86 -3.30 -1.92
N GLU A 63 -5.18 -3.70 -3.14
CA GLU A 63 -4.46 -3.26 -4.34
C GLU A 63 -4.66 -1.77 -4.59
N VAL A 64 -5.90 -1.29 -4.42
CA VAL A 64 -6.24 0.13 -4.55
C VAL A 64 -5.50 0.97 -3.49
N LEU A 65 -5.42 0.48 -2.24
CA LEU A 65 -4.66 1.16 -1.19
C LEU A 65 -3.17 1.17 -1.48
N ALA A 66 -2.60 0.04 -1.91
CA ALA A 66 -1.17 -0.11 -2.21
C ALA A 66 -0.71 0.77 -3.38
N ALA A 67 -1.55 0.89 -4.41
CA ALA A 67 -1.27 1.70 -5.59
C ALA A 67 -1.59 3.20 -5.42
N ARG A 68 -2.21 3.60 -4.29
CA ARG A 68 -2.68 4.96 -4.07
C ARG A 68 -1.54 5.94 -3.78
N PRO A 69 -1.28 6.93 -4.67
CA PRO A 69 -0.23 7.91 -4.40
C PRO A 69 -0.63 8.86 -3.27
N ALA A 70 0.30 9.07 -2.34
CA ALA A 70 0.15 10.08 -1.30
C ALA A 70 0.44 11.49 -1.84
N PRO A 71 -0.27 12.52 -1.35
CA PRO A 71 0.05 13.90 -1.71
C PRO A 71 1.47 14.23 -1.27
N TRP A 72 2.15 15.11 -2.02
CA TRP A 72 3.57 15.41 -1.81
C TRP A 72 3.93 15.82 -0.38
N ARG A 73 3.01 16.51 0.30
CA ARG A 73 3.17 16.92 1.72
C ARG A 73 3.06 15.75 2.71
N ALA A 74 2.53 14.61 2.31
CA ALA A 74 2.39 13.43 3.14
C ALA A 74 3.54 12.42 2.97
N ARG A 75 4.51 12.70 2.13
CA ARG A 75 5.68 11.85 1.85
C ARG A 75 6.83 12.15 2.81
N PRO A 76 7.72 11.16 3.08
CA PRO A 76 7.68 9.81 2.53
C PRO A 76 6.54 8.98 3.12
N THR A 77 6.07 7.98 2.35
CA THR A 77 5.19 6.92 2.84
C THR A 77 5.86 5.57 2.67
N ILE A 78 5.55 4.64 3.57
CA ILE A 78 5.99 3.24 3.51
C ILE A 78 4.72 2.38 3.52
N GLY A 79 4.60 1.46 2.57
CA GLY A 79 3.53 0.48 2.55
C GLY A 79 4.08 -0.93 2.73
N LEU A 80 3.35 -1.76 3.44
CA LEU A 80 3.63 -3.16 3.74
C LEU A 80 2.35 -3.93 3.44
N PHE A 81 2.36 -4.81 2.44
CA PHE A 81 1.15 -5.49 1.97
C PHE A 81 1.40 -6.97 1.73
N ASP A 82 0.52 -7.82 2.25
CA ASP A 82 0.39 -9.22 1.87
C ASP A 82 -0.71 -9.33 0.82
N VAL A 83 -0.34 -9.51 -0.44
CA VAL A 83 -1.25 -9.55 -1.58
C VAL A 83 -1.03 -10.84 -2.35
N HIS A 84 -2.07 -11.66 -2.49
CA HIS A 84 -2.02 -12.92 -3.23
C HIS A 84 -0.85 -13.83 -2.82
N GLY A 85 -0.56 -13.93 -1.51
CA GLY A 85 0.53 -14.74 -0.99
C GLY A 85 1.93 -14.20 -1.28
N ARG A 86 2.05 -12.90 -1.56
CA ARG A 86 3.30 -12.17 -1.79
C ARG A 86 3.41 -10.99 -0.84
N ALA A 87 4.60 -10.77 -0.32
CA ALA A 87 4.86 -9.52 0.39
C ALA A 87 5.26 -8.42 -0.59
N ALA A 88 4.57 -7.29 -0.53
CA ALA A 88 4.94 -6.09 -1.25
C ALA A 88 5.33 -4.98 -0.26
N VAL A 89 6.55 -4.47 -0.40
CA VAL A 89 7.02 -3.30 0.34
C VAL A 89 7.09 -2.13 -0.63
N THR A 90 6.46 -1.02 -0.26
CA THR A 90 6.43 0.17 -1.11
C THR A 90 7.01 1.38 -0.39
N VAL A 91 7.65 2.25 -1.15
CA VAL A 91 8.07 3.58 -0.69
C VAL A 91 7.69 4.61 -1.74
N GLN A 92 6.99 5.65 -1.31
CA GLN A 92 6.89 6.86 -2.09
C GLN A 92 7.77 7.93 -1.43
N PRO A 93 8.94 8.27 -2.03
CA PRO A 93 9.90 9.19 -1.42
C PRO A 93 9.38 10.63 -1.42
N THR A 94 10.08 11.51 -0.71
CA THR A 94 9.83 12.95 -0.77
C THR A 94 10.11 13.50 -2.17
N GLY A 95 9.43 14.58 -2.53
CA GLY A 95 9.63 15.27 -3.79
C GLY A 95 8.35 15.40 -4.63
N PRO A 96 8.31 16.38 -5.54
CA PRO A 96 7.21 16.52 -6.49
C PRO A 96 7.25 15.35 -7.48
N ARG A 97 6.09 14.84 -7.88
CA ARG A 97 5.95 13.76 -8.88
C ARG A 97 6.70 12.44 -8.54
N ALA A 98 7.12 12.23 -7.28
CA ALA A 98 7.78 11.00 -6.90
C ALA A 98 6.84 9.80 -7.10
N ALA A 99 7.30 8.81 -7.86
CA ALA A 99 6.59 7.55 -8.07
C ALA A 99 6.61 6.67 -6.81
N ILE A 100 5.71 5.72 -6.73
CA ILE A 100 5.77 4.64 -5.74
C ILE A 100 6.78 3.62 -6.25
N HIS A 101 7.76 3.28 -5.42
CA HIS A 101 8.75 2.23 -5.69
C HIS A 101 8.35 0.95 -4.97
N TRP A 102 8.60 -0.18 -5.61
CA TRP A 102 8.10 -1.49 -5.20
C TRP A 102 9.23 -2.49 -5.01
N LEU A 103 9.12 -3.29 -3.95
CA LEU A 103 9.87 -4.51 -3.74
C LEU A 103 8.84 -5.61 -3.50
N VAL A 104 8.84 -6.64 -4.34
CA VAL A 104 7.94 -7.79 -4.21
C VAL A 104 8.76 -9.00 -3.83
N TRP A 105 8.27 -9.75 -2.87
CA TRP A 105 8.89 -10.94 -2.34
C TRP A 105 7.91 -12.11 -2.36
N GLU A 106 8.40 -13.28 -2.76
CA GLU A 106 7.64 -14.53 -2.77
C GLU A 106 8.30 -15.57 -1.85
N PRO A 107 7.50 -16.37 -1.11
CA PRO A 107 8.03 -17.51 -0.36
C PRO A 107 8.87 -18.42 -1.25
N ARG A 108 10.00 -18.93 -0.74
CA ARG A 108 10.97 -19.79 -1.42
C ARG A 108 11.76 -19.17 -2.58
N ARG A 109 11.32 -18.03 -3.10
CA ARG A 109 12.00 -17.33 -4.22
C ARG A 109 12.73 -16.06 -3.77
N GLY A 110 12.33 -15.49 -2.62
CA GLY A 110 12.86 -14.21 -2.17
C GLY A 110 12.35 -13.04 -3.01
N VAL A 111 13.17 -12.02 -3.20
CA VAL A 111 12.80 -10.83 -3.99
C VAL A 111 12.66 -11.20 -5.47
N VAL A 112 11.52 -10.89 -6.05
CA VAL A 112 11.20 -11.14 -7.46
C VAL A 112 11.25 -9.87 -8.28
N ALA A 113 11.63 -10.00 -9.54
CA ALA A 113 11.67 -8.87 -10.47
C ALA A 113 10.25 -8.48 -10.91
N THR A 114 9.98 -7.17 -10.91
CA THR A 114 8.74 -6.57 -11.40
C THR A 114 9.06 -5.49 -12.44
N PRO A 115 9.35 -5.86 -13.71
CA PRO A 115 9.91 -4.94 -14.71
C PRO A 115 9.02 -3.72 -15.00
N GLN A 116 7.71 -3.84 -14.74
CA GLN A 116 6.73 -2.78 -15.03
C GLN A 116 6.55 -1.80 -13.87
N LEU A 117 7.16 -2.07 -12.70
CA LEU A 117 7.06 -1.22 -11.52
C LEU A 117 8.42 -0.59 -11.19
N PRO A 118 8.45 0.69 -10.78
CA PRO A 118 9.67 1.31 -10.28
C PRO A 118 10.25 0.52 -9.11
N ARG A 119 11.50 0.09 -9.24
CA ARG A 119 12.14 -0.77 -8.23
C ARG A 119 12.45 0.00 -6.95
N LEU A 120 12.09 -0.57 -5.80
CA LEU A 120 12.53 -0.09 -4.50
C LEU A 120 13.94 -0.59 -4.19
N HIS A 121 14.85 0.33 -3.90
CA HIS A 121 16.20 0.05 -3.42
C HIS A 121 16.26 0.17 -1.89
N LEU A 122 17.04 -0.70 -1.23
CA LEU A 122 17.11 -0.74 0.24
C LEU A 122 17.55 0.58 0.88
N PRO A 123 18.52 1.35 0.33
CA PRO A 123 18.85 2.67 0.86
C PRO A 123 17.65 3.63 0.89
N MET A 124 16.75 3.54 -0.10
CA MET A 124 15.53 4.36 -0.13
C MET A 124 14.57 3.98 1.00
N LEU A 125 14.40 2.68 1.26
CA LEU A 125 13.57 2.18 2.36
C LEU A 125 14.14 2.61 3.71
N LEU A 126 15.45 2.46 3.91
CA LEU A 126 16.14 2.91 5.13
C LEU A 126 15.99 4.43 5.34
N ALA A 127 16.11 5.22 4.27
CA ALA A 127 15.91 6.67 4.33
C ALA A 127 14.47 7.04 4.70
N ALA A 128 13.48 6.41 4.06
CA ALA A 128 12.07 6.66 4.33
C ALA A 128 11.68 6.29 5.78
N ALA A 129 12.23 5.18 6.29
CA ALA A 129 12.04 4.74 7.67
C ALA A 129 12.79 5.62 8.70
N GLY A 130 13.77 6.41 8.27
CA GLY A 130 14.71 7.12 9.16
C GLY A 130 15.62 6.14 9.90
N ALA A 131 15.93 5.00 9.29
CA ALA A 131 16.73 3.92 9.86
C ALA A 131 18.21 3.96 9.40
N GLN A 132 18.57 4.92 8.55
CA GLN A 132 19.96 5.10 8.10
C GLN A 132 20.93 5.21 9.27
N GLY A 133 22.05 4.51 9.19
CA GLY A 133 23.07 4.44 10.25
C GLY A 133 22.69 3.63 11.48
N ARG A 134 21.40 3.25 11.67
CA ARG A 134 20.95 2.36 12.75
C ARG A 134 20.78 0.91 12.29
N VAL A 135 20.33 0.72 11.06
CA VAL A 135 20.13 -0.59 10.45
C VAL A 135 21.11 -0.74 9.29
N ARG A 136 21.84 -1.85 9.27
CA ARG A 136 22.73 -2.19 8.18
C ARG A 136 21.92 -2.71 7.00
N GLU A 137 22.26 -2.26 5.80
CA GLU A 137 21.59 -2.68 4.57
C GLU A 137 21.68 -4.20 4.36
N GLU A 138 22.84 -4.80 4.72
CA GLU A 138 23.09 -6.23 4.63
C GLU A 138 22.10 -7.04 5.49
N ALA A 139 21.78 -6.58 6.71
CA ALA A 139 20.83 -7.25 7.58
C ALA A 139 19.42 -7.30 6.96
N LEU A 140 19.00 -6.21 6.33
CA LEU A 140 17.73 -6.17 5.61
C LEU A 140 17.76 -7.05 4.35
N ALA A 141 18.88 -7.04 3.62
CA ALA A 141 19.08 -7.89 2.46
C ALA A 141 19.10 -9.39 2.82
N ASP A 142 19.64 -9.77 3.97
CA ASP A 142 19.65 -11.15 4.45
C ASP A 142 18.23 -11.65 4.74
N VAL A 143 17.41 -10.84 5.42
CA VAL A 143 16.00 -11.15 5.67
C VAL A 143 15.25 -11.37 4.36
N LEU A 144 15.42 -10.48 3.39
CA LEU A 144 14.76 -10.57 2.09
C LEU A 144 15.23 -11.75 1.22
N ARG A 145 16.49 -12.19 1.39
CA ARG A 145 17.06 -13.34 0.67
C ARG A 145 16.65 -14.69 1.27
N SER A 146 16.28 -14.74 2.53
CA SER A 146 16.00 -16.01 3.23
C SER A 146 14.92 -16.85 2.53
N GLY A 147 13.96 -16.22 1.87
CA GLY A 147 12.84 -16.89 1.19
C GLY A 147 11.96 -17.74 2.12
N GLN A 148 12.16 -17.68 3.44
CA GLN A 148 11.47 -18.48 4.44
C GLN A 148 10.32 -17.70 5.10
N GLY A 149 9.31 -18.43 5.57
CA GLY A 149 8.15 -17.87 6.25
C GLY A 149 7.02 -17.44 5.30
N SER A 150 5.97 -16.92 5.88
CA SER A 150 4.84 -16.33 5.14
C SER A 150 5.15 -14.88 4.74
N PRO A 151 4.41 -14.32 3.78
CA PRO A 151 4.51 -12.89 3.46
C PRO A 151 4.32 -11.99 4.69
N LEU A 152 3.35 -12.29 5.54
CA LEU A 152 3.10 -11.53 6.76
C LEU A 152 4.28 -11.60 7.73
N ASP A 153 4.89 -12.78 7.93
CA ASP A 153 6.08 -12.93 8.80
C ASP A 153 7.24 -12.07 8.31
N LEU A 154 7.45 -12.03 6.98
CA LEU A 154 8.45 -11.16 6.38
C LEU A 154 8.15 -9.69 6.66
N LEU A 155 6.91 -9.25 6.44
CA LEU A 155 6.51 -7.85 6.64
C LEU A 155 6.68 -7.42 8.11
N VAL A 156 6.30 -8.28 9.05
CA VAL A 156 6.51 -8.08 10.49
C VAL A 156 8.00 -7.98 10.82
N THR A 157 8.84 -8.87 10.24
CA THR A 157 10.29 -8.84 10.44
C THR A 157 10.91 -7.56 9.90
N VAL A 158 10.52 -7.13 8.69
CA VAL A 158 10.99 -5.87 8.07
C VAL A 158 10.56 -4.67 8.91
N LEU A 159 9.30 -4.64 9.37
CA LEU A 159 8.78 -3.57 10.23
C LEU A 159 9.60 -3.46 11.52
N GLY A 160 9.84 -4.60 12.19
CA GLY A 160 10.63 -4.67 13.44
C GLY A 160 12.08 -4.26 13.23
N LEU A 161 12.74 -4.76 12.18
CA LEU A 161 14.14 -4.43 11.86
C LEU A 161 14.32 -2.93 11.60
N LEU A 162 13.36 -2.30 10.92
CA LEU A 162 13.37 -0.86 10.65
C LEU A 162 13.00 -0.01 11.89
N GLY A 163 12.53 -0.64 12.96
CA GLY A 163 12.02 0.05 14.15
C GLY A 163 10.79 0.89 13.87
N LEU A 164 9.95 0.44 12.94
CA LEU A 164 8.71 1.12 12.58
C LEU A 164 7.57 0.67 13.50
N PRO A 165 6.63 1.55 13.85
CA PRO A 165 5.43 1.19 14.61
C PRO A 165 4.37 0.55 13.71
N GLY A 166 3.34 -0.05 14.33
CA GLY A 166 2.14 -0.51 13.62
C GLY A 166 2.04 -2.03 13.47
N HIS A 167 2.79 -2.79 14.27
CA HIS A 167 2.70 -4.24 14.32
C HIS A 167 1.25 -4.73 14.48
N ASP A 168 0.53 -4.23 15.51
CA ASP A 168 -0.83 -4.66 15.78
C ASP A 168 -1.81 -4.26 14.68
N LEU A 169 -1.59 -3.09 14.09
CA LEU A 169 -2.39 -2.62 12.96
C LEU A 169 -2.18 -3.48 11.71
N LEU A 170 -0.93 -3.93 11.45
CA LEU A 170 -0.61 -4.83 10.35
C LEU A 170 -1.20 -6.23 10.55
N VAL A 171 -1.08 -6.79 11.77
CA VAL A 171 -1.42 -8.18 12.04
C VAL A 171 -2.90 -8.35 12.40
N ARG A 172 -3.49 -7.39 13.14
CA ARG A 172 -4.85 -7.47 13.68
C ARG A 172 -5.83 -6.48 13.07
N GLY A 173 -5.34 -5.51 12.32
CA GLY A 173 -6.16 -4.45 11.74
C GLY A 173 -6.62 -3.39 12.74
N ASP A 174 -6.10 -3.40 13.98
CA ASP A 174 -6.52 -2.50 15.05
C ASP A 174 -5.34 -1.93 15.85
N ALA A 175 -5.53 -0.76 16.43
CA ALA A 175 -4.57 -0.11 17.33
C ALA A 175 -5.29 0.92 18.24
N PRO A 176 -4.72 1.25 19.41
CA PRO A 176 -5.28 2.26 20.29
C PRO A 176 -5.49 3.61 19.60
N GLY A 177 -6.69 4.17 19.73
CA GLY A 177 -7.06 5.45 19.11
C GLY A 177 -7.33 5.36 17.60
N ALA A 178 -7.47 4.15 17.07
CA ALA A 178 -7.89 3.93 15.68
C ALA A 178 -9.32 4.46 15.43
N SER A 179 -9.57 4.87 14.21
CA SER A 179 -10.89 5.33 13.75
C SER A 179 -11.09 5.00 12.29
N ASP A 180 -12.29 4.59 11.92
CA ASP A 180 -12.63 4.28 10.55
C ASP A 180 -12.93 5.52 9.74
N VAL A 181 -12.53 5.49 8.49
CA VAL A 181 -12.65 6.59 7.54
C VAL A 181 -13.27 6.06 6.24
N GLU A 182 -14.49 6.49 5.97
CA GLU A 182 -15.19 6.17 4.73
C GLU A 182 -14.78 7.11 3.58
N PRO A 183 -14.68 6.57 2.35
CA PRO A 183 -14.51 7.39 1.17
C PRO A 183 -15.71 8.31 0.97
N SER A 184 -15.47 9.52 0.50
CA SER A 184 -16.56 10.46 0.23
C SER A 184 -17.31 10.09 -1.06
N VAL A 185 -18.63 10.19 -1.07
CA VAL A 185 -19.46 9.97 -2.26
C VAL A 185 -18.97 10.80 -3.45
N ARG A 186 -18.57 12.06 -3.19
CA ARG A 186 -18.01 12.94 -4.24
C ARG A 186 -16.70 12.38 -4.84
N GLY A 187 -15.85 11.72 -4.04
CA GLY A 187 -14.61 11.09 -4.50
C GLY A 187 -14.89 9.89 -5.40
N ILE A 188 -15.86 9.06 -5.01
CA ILE A 188 -16.28 7.88 -5.77
C ILE A 188 -16.85 8.30 -7.13
N VAL A 189 -17.82 9.20 -7.14
CA VAL A 189 -18.44 9.72 -8.37
C VAL A 189 -17.42 10.36 -9.32
N ALA A 190 -16.46 11.11 -8.77
CA ALA A 190 -15.41 11.73 -9.60
C ALA A 190 -14.50 10.67 -10.25
N PHE A 191 -14.21 9.58 -9.55
CA PHE A 191 -13.41 8.47 -10.09
C PHE A 191 -14.20 7.70 -11.16
N ASP A 192 -15.46 7.35 -10.92
CA ASP A 192 -16.31 6.63 -11.86
C ASP A 192 -16.44 7.41 -13.17
N ARG A 193 -16.60 8.74 -13.09
CA ARG A 193 -16.62 9.59 -14.27
C ARG A 193 -15.29 9.55 -15.03
N LEU A 194 -14.15 9.63 -14.35
CA LEU A 194 -12.84 9.55 -14.98
C LEU A 194 -12.66 8.23 -15.72
N MET A 195 -13.08 7.13 -15.09
CA MET A 195 -12.99 5.79 -15.69
C MET A 195 -13.89 5.63 -16.92
N ALA A 196 -15.08 6.24 -16.88
CA ALA A 196 -15.99 6.24 -18.04
C ALA A 196 -15.40 7.05 -19.22
N GLU A 197 -14.81 8.21 -18.94
CA GLU A 197 -14.13 9.04 -19.96
C GLU A 197 -12.93 8.30 -20.57
N GLU A 198 -12.13 7.60 -19.76
CA GLU A 198 -10.99 6.81 -20.23
C GLU A 198 -11.41 5.59 -21.04
N ALA A 199 -12.51 4.93 -20.67
CA ALA A 199 -13.06 3.81 -21.44
C ALA A 199 -13.55 4.26 -22.84
N THR A 200 -14.22 5.40 -22.92
CA THR A 200 -14.67 6.00 -24.19
C THR A 200 -13.48 6.34 -25.08
N HIS A 201 -12.45 6.99 -24.54
CA HIS A 201 -11.26 7.35 -25.32
C HIS A 201 -10.50 6.11 -25.84
N ARG A 202 -10.43 5.03 -25.03
CA ARG A 202 -9.82 3.76 -25.49
C ARG A 202 -10.61 3.12 -26.64
N ALA A 203 -11.95 3.16 -26.59
CA ALA A 203 -12.80 2.63 -27.64
C ALA A 203 -12.61 3.40 -28.95
N GLU A 204 -12.59 4.73 -28.91
CA GLU A 204 -12.35 5.61 -30.06
C GLU A 204 -10.96 5.35 -30.70
N THR A 205 -9.92 5.16 -29.89
CA THR A 205 -8.56 4.89 -30.38
C THR A 205 -8.42 3.51 -31.01
N ALA A 206 -9.18 2.53 -30.51
CA ALA A 206 -9.22 1.18 -31.09
C ALA A 206 -9.91 1.15 -32.45
N ASP A 207 -10.99 1.92 -32.64
CA ASP A 207 -11.72 2.01 -33.90
C ASP A 207 -10.86 2.71 -34.99
N ASP A 208 -10.13 3.75 -34.66
CA ASP A 208 -9.25 4.48 -35.60
C ASP A 208 -8.05 3.62 -36.04
N SER A 209 -7.59 2.69 -35.21
CA SER A 209 -6.51 1.74 -35.58
C SER A 209 -7.00 0.57 -36.44
N GLY A 210 -8.28 0.21 -36.39
CA GLY A 210 -8.88 -0.86 -37.18
C GLY A 210 -9.21 -0.48 -38.63
N GLY A 211 -9.37 0.81 -38.91
CA GLY A 211 -9.76 1.32 -40.25
C GLY A 211 -8.63 1.51 -41.28
N ARG A 212 -7.38 1.15 -40.97
CA ARG A 212 -6.20 1.28 -41.84
C ARG A 212 -5.66 -0.07 -42.33
N ARG A 213 -6.54 -0.96 -42.76
CA ARG A 213 -6.13 -2.17 -43.49
C ARG A 213 -6.74 -2.22 -44.87
#